data_8fa3089bbe60bc0878ef611ea62ebf0d
#
_entry.id   8fa3089bbe60bc0878ef611ea62ebf0d
#
_cell.length_a   1.000
_cell.length_b   1.000
_cell.length_c   1.000
_cell.angle_alpha   90.00
_cell.angle_beta   90.00
_cell.angle_gamma   90.00
#
_symmetry.space_group_name_H-M   'P 1'
#
loop_
_entity.id
_entity.type
_entity.pdbx_description
1 polymer ?
#
loop_
_entity_poly.entity_id
_entity_poly.type
_entity_poly.pdbx_seq_one_letter_code
_entity_poly.pdbx_strand_id
1 'polypeptide(L)'
;MRKITLITIIVLTLSCITATAQKHNKKVMKKVLFVLTSHSELGNTGEKTGFWVEEFAAPYYELADKGVQIDIATPLGGQPPIDPKSDDPSAATEDTKRLDNDTAVLDKLKHTHKLADVNQADYDAVFYPGGHGPLWDLAEDKNSIALIEAFYSNDKPVAFVCHSPAALKNVKVNGEFLVKGKKLTGFSNSEEEAVGLTKVVPFLLEDALQANGATYSKIGDWQPYAIEDGLLITGQNPASSKLVAEKLLNQLNLKN
;
A
#
# COMPACT_ATOMS: atom_id res chain seq x y z
N MET A 1 -14.20 -10.75 -96.65
CA MET A 1 -14.37 -11.48 -95.42
C MET A 1 -13.34 -10.93 -94.42
N ARG A 2 -13.81 -10.00 -93.49
CA ARG A 2 -12.94 -9.38 -92.49
C ARG A 2 -13.10 -10.12 -91.18
N LYS A 3 -12.04 -10.70 -90.67
CA LYS A 3 -12.00 -11.32 -89.32
C LYS A 3 -11.80 -10.25 -88.29
N ILE A 4 -12.77 -10.11 -87.34
CA ILE A 4 -12.70 -9.25 -86.17
C ILE A 4 -12.10 -10.07 -85.01
N THR A 5 -10.91 -9.69 -84.60
CA THR A 5 -10.24 -10.30 -83.40
C THR A 5 -10.69 -9.55 -82.16
N LEU A 6 -11.37 -10.25 -81.29
CA LEU A 6 -11.82 -9.72 -80.00
C LEU A 6 -10.67 -9.82 -78.96
N ILE A 7 -10.15 -8.68 -78.51
CA ILE A 7 -9.12 -8.63 -77.47
C ILE A 7 -9.86 -8.49 -76.12
N THR A 8 -9.78 -9.56 -75.34
CA THR A 8 -10.32 -9.57 -73.98
C THR A 8 -9.27 -8.98 -73.05
N ILE A 9 -9.52 -7.78 -72.51
CA ILE A 9 -8.70 -7.14 -71.45
C ILE A 9 -9.15 -7.68 -70.08
N ILE A 10 -8.28 -8.49 -69.44
CA ILE A 10 -8.45 -8.93 -68.07
C ILE A 10 -7.90 -7.83 -67.16
N VAL A 11 -8.78 -7.12 -66.48
CA VAL A 11 -8.41 -6.17 -65.43
C VAL A 11 -8.20 -6.93 -64.14
N LEU A 12 -6.96 -7.11 -63.72
CA LEU A 12 -6.60 -7.65 -62.40
C LEU A 12 -6.74 -6.52 -61.38
N THR A 13 -7.81 -6.54 -60.61
CA THR A 13 -7.94 -5.67 -59.43
C THR A 13 -7.13 -6.24 -58.30
N LEU A 14 -5.98 -5.60 -57.97
CA LEU A 14 -5.15 -5.92 -56.85
C LEU A 14 -5.78 -5.33 -55.60
N SER A 15 -6.50 -6.13 -54.82
CA SER A 15 -7.08 -5.74 -53.52
C SER A 15 -5.96 -5.69 -52.48
N CYS A 16 -5.42 -4.50 -52.20
CA CYS A 16 -4.56 -4.28 -51.05
C CYS A 16 -5.36 -4.46 -49.75
N ILE A 17 -5.23 -5.62 -49.11
CA ILE A 17 -5.72 -5.84 -47.75
C ILE A 17 -4.70 -5.17 -46.81
N THR A 18 -4.98 -3.95 -46.38
CA THR A 18 -4.24 -3.30 -45.29
C THR A 18 -4.61 -3.99 -43.99
N ALA A 19 -3.78 -4.95 -43.56
CA ALA A 19 -3.87 -5.51 -42.21
C ALA A 19 -3.48 -4.43 -41.21
N THR A 20 -4.47 -3.75 -40.63
CA THR A 20 -4.28 -2.92 -39.45
C THR A 20 -3.88 -3.83 -38.30
N ALA A 21 -2.59 -3.92 -38.02
CA ALA A 21 -2.09 -4.56 -36.80
C ALA A 21 -2.63 -3.77 -35.60
N GLN A 22 -3.71 -4.26 -34.99
CA GLN A 22 -4.23 -3.78 -33.75
C GLN A 22 -3.17 -4.07 -32.68
N LYS A 23 -2.37 -3.05 -32.32
CA LYS A 23 -1.47 -3.12 -31.16
C LYS A 23 -2.37 -3.39 -29.94
N HIS A 24 -2.47 -4.65 -29.55
CA HIS A 24 -2.94 -5.00 -28.23
C HIS A 24 -1.97 -4.37 -27.23
N ASN A 25 -2.31 -3.23 -26.70
CA ASN A 25 -1.63 -2.64 -25.55
C ASN A 25 -1.86 -3.61 -24.39
N LYS A 26 -0.95 -4.55 -24.16
CA LYS A 26 -0.97 -5.43 -23.02
C LYS A 26 -0.87 -4.51 -21.80
N LYS A 27 -2.00 -4.27 -21.11
CA LYS A 27 -2.04 -3.46 -19.89
C LYS A 27 -1.02 -4.10 -18.94
N VAL A 28 0.09 -3.41 -18.70
CA VAL A 28 1.10 -3.90 -17.74
C VAL A 28 0.42 -3.92 -16.38
N MET A 29 0.27 -5.11 -15.82
CA MET A 29 -0.39 -5.33 -14.56
C MET A 29 0.52 -4.80 -13.45
N LYS A 30 0.03 -3.85 -12.67
CA LYS A 30 0.77 -3.27 -11.54
C LYS A 30 0.82 -4.24 -10.38
N LYS A 31 1.93 -4.24 -9.65
CA LYS A 31 2.14 -5.11 -8.51
C LYS A 31 2.55 -4.29 -7.28
N VAL A 32 1.80 -4.45 -6.19
CA VAL A 32 2.02 -3.74 -4.93
C VAL A 32 2.36 -4.74 -3.83
N LEU A 33 3.36 -4.41 -3.03
CA LEU A 33 3.68 -5.15 -1.83
C LEU A 33 2.94 -4.55 -0.63
N PHE A 34 2.23 -5.38 0.13
CA PHE A 34 1.71 -5.01 1.44
C PHE A 34 2.66 -5.53 2.52
N VAL A 35 3.08 -4.67 3.43
CA VAL A 35 3.96 -5.03 4.55
C VAL A 35 3.20 -4.87 5.86
N LEU A 36 2.96 -5.99 6.54
CA LEU A 36 2.28 -6.05 7.83
C LEU A 36 3.27 -6.32 8.96
N THR A 37 2.89 -5.96 10.17
CA THR A 37 3.66 -6.25 11.38
C THR A 37 3.69 -7.76 11.69
N SER A 38 4.75 -8.21 12.35
CA SER A 38 4.81 -9.51 13.03
C SER A 38 4.69 -9.38 14.56
N HIS A 39 4.55 -8.16 15.08
CA HIS A 39 4.51 -7.89 16.52
C HIS A 39 3.11 -8.05 17.10
N SER A 40 2.98 -8.77 18.22
CA SER A 40 1.69 -9.15 18.81
C SER A 40 1.44 -8.66 20.23
N GLU A 41 2.42 -8.06 20.90
CA GLU A 41 2.28 -7.65 22.29
C GLU A 41 2.02 -6.15 22.40
N LEU A 42 1.00 -5.74 23.14
CA LEU A 42 0.72 -4.32 23.39
C LEU A 42 1.56 -3.81 24.58
N GLY A 43 2.84 -3.61 24.34
CA GLY A 43 3.79 -3.22 25.40
C GLY A 43 3.78 -4.22 26.58
N ASN A 44 3.74 -3.70 27.78
CA ASN A 44 3.74 -4.49 29.01
C ASN A 44 2.33 -4.64 29.63
N THR A 45 1.27 -4.43 28.85
CA THR A 45 -0.12 -4.48 29.35
C THR A 45 -0.64 -5.89 29.56
N GLY A 46 -0.04 -6.88 28.93
CA GLY A 46 -0.57 -8.24 28.83
C GLY A 46 -1.64 -8.41 27.75
N GLU A 47 -2.03 -7.33 27.06
CA GLU A 47 -2.95 -7.36 25.93
C GLU A 47 -2.20 -7.63 24.61
N LYS A 48 -2.97 -8.02 23.60
CA LYS A 48 -2.45 -8.26 22.23
C LYS A 48 -2.71 -7.06 21.34
N THR A 49 -1.89 -6.97 20.29
CA THR A 49 -2.03 -6.05 19.17
C THR A 49 -1.62 -6.77 17.87
N GLY A 50 -1.56 -6.07 16.79
CA GLY A 50 -1.18 -6.57 15.49
C GLY A 50 -1.45 -5.51 14.42
N PHE A 51 -1.79 -5.97 13.19
CA PHE A 51 -2.30 -5.05 12.19
C PHE A 51 -3.81 -4.80 12.38
N TRP A 52 -4.27 -3.63 11.95
CA TRP A 52 -5.70 -3.27 11.96
C TRP A 52 -6.39 -3.80 10.72
N VAL A 53 -7.46 -4.61 10.87
CA VAL A 53 -8.09 -5.35 9.75
C VAL A 53 -8.57 -4.44 8.65
N GLU A 54 -9.27 -3.33 8.97
CA GLU A 54 -9.77 -2.36 7.97
C GLU A 54 -8.64 -1.72 7.16
N GLU A 55 -7.49 -1.46 7.79
CA GLU A 55 -6.35 -0.84 7.15
C GLU A 55 -5.62 -1.76 6.16
N PHE A 56 -5.88 -3.05 6.27
CA PHE A 56 -5.52 -4.03 5.26
C PHE A 56 -6.64 -4.21 4.23
N ALA A 57 -7.86 -4.47 4.67
CA ALA A 57 -8.98 -4.88 3.81
C ALA A 57 -9.39 -3.80 2.82
N ALA A 58 -9.64 -2.57 3.28
CA ALA A 58 -10.09 -1.49 2.42
C ALA A 58 -9.07 -1.15 1.31
N PRO A 59 -7.76 -0.93 1.60
CA PRO A 59 -6.76 -0.73 0.56
C PRO A 59 -6.55 -1.95 -0.33
N TYR A 60 -6.62 -3.16 0.23
CA TYR A 60 -6.47 -4.38 -0.55
C TYR A 60 -7.52 -4.45 -1.65
N TYR A 61 -8.79 -4.29 -1.30
CA TYR A 61 -9.88 -4.40 -2.27
C TYR A 61 -9.94 -3.20 -3.20
N GLU A 62 -9.66 -1.99 -2.73
CA GLU A 62 -9.58 -0.81 -3.60
C GLU A 62 -8.53 -1.00 -4.72
N LEU A 63 -7.39 -1.60 -4.42
CA LEU A 63 -6.34 -1.90 -5.40
C LEU A 63 -6.65 -3.14 -6.25
N ALA A 64 -7.09 -4.24 -5.63
CA ALA A 64 -7.33 -5.51 -6.30
C ALA A 64 -8.47 -5.41 -7.34
N ASP A 65 -9.54 -4.68 -7.03
CA ASP A 65 -10.68 -4.44 -7.92
C ASP A 65 -10.29 -3.60 -9.16
N LYS A 66 -9.16 -2.88 -9.11
CA LYS A 66 -8.55 -2.19 -10.26
C LYS A 66 -7.53 -3.05 -11.02
N GLY A 67 -7.40 -4.32 -10.65
CA GLY A 67 -6.51 -5.29 -11.30
C GLY A 67 -5.05 -5.19 -10.88
N VAL A 68 -4.78 -4.62 -9.69
CA VAL A 68 -3.45 -4.63 -9.08
C VAL A 68 -3.18 -6.02 -8.49
N GLN A 69 -2.02 -6.58 -8.77
CA GLN A 69 -1.53 -7.75 -8.03
C GLN A 69 -0.99 -7.33 -6.68
N ILE A 70 -1.33 -8.08 -5.64
CA ILE A 70 -0.90 -7.79 -4.28
C ILE A 70 -0.23 -9.03 -3.69
N ASP A 71 1.02 -8.85 -3.27
CA ASP A 71 1.73 -9.78 -2.40
C ASP A 71 1.79 -9.20 -0.98
N ILE A 72 1.94 -10.08 0.00
CA ILE A 72 1.96 -9.70 1.41
C ILE A 72 3.26 -10.21 2.04
N ALA A 73 3.94 -9.35 2.79
CA ALA A 73 5.13 -9.71 3.54
C ALA A 73 5.03 -9.24 4.99
N THR A 74 5.76 -9.91 5.87
CA THR A 74 5.94 -9.51 7.27
C THR A 74 7.40 -9.73 7.67
N PRO A 75 7.92 -9.09 8.72
CA PRO A 75 9.30 -9.33 9.18
C PRO A 75 9.66 -10.80 9.34
N LEU A 76 8.75 -11.61 9.89
CA LEU A 76 8.99 -13.02 10.18
C LEU A 76 8.44 -14.00 9.11
N GLY A 77 7.58 -13.53 8.21
CA GLY A 77 6.78 -14.39 7.32
C GLY A 77 5.64 -15.10 8.06
N GLY A 78 4.79 -15.79 7.31
CA GLY A 78 3.65 -16.53 7.87
C GLY A 78 2.49 -15.62 8.30
N GLN A 79 1.66 -16.09 9.24
CA GLN A 79 0.45 -15.39 9.67
C GLN A 79 0.79 -14.13 10.51
N PRO A 80 0.45 -12.92 10.06
CA PRO A 80 0.57 -11.71 10.88
C PRO A 80 -0.45 -11.72 12.02
N PRO A 81 -0.11 -11.16 13.19
CA PRO A 81 -1.07 -10.98 14.27
C PRO A 81 -2.09 -9.91 13.92
N ILE A 82 -3.35 -10.16 14.26
CA ILE A 82 -4.45 -9.20 14.13
C ILE A 82 -4.61 -8.47 15.46
N ASP A 83 -4.83 -7.16 15.41
CA ASP A 83 -5.23 -6.41 16.61
C ASP A 83 -6.67 -6.83 16.98
N PRO A 84 -6.89 -7.37 18.20
CA PRO A 84 -8.21 -7.89 18.58
C PRO A 84 -9.33 -6.83 18.55
N LYS A 85 -8.99 -5.55 18.74
CA LYS A 85 -9.97 -4.46 18.71
C LYS A 85 -10.47 -4.20 17.28
N SER A 86 -9.63 -4.50 16.27
CA SER A 86 -10.01 -4.35 14.86
C SER A 86 -10.87 -5.50 14.33
N ASP A 87 -10.85 -6.64 15.02
CA ASP A 87 -11.64 -7.83 14.71
C ASP A 87 -12.97 -7.88 15.50
N ASP A 88 -13.21 -6.88 16.36
CA ASP A 88 -14.48 -6.75 17.08
C ASP A 88 -15.62 -6.44 16.10
N PRO A 89 -16.81 -7.06 16.24
CA PRO A 89 -17.96 -6.79 15.39
C PRO A 89 -18.36 -5.32 15.29
N SER A 90 -18.05 -4.50 16.30
CA SER A 90 -18.31 -3.04 16.27
C SER A 90 -17.38 -2.28 15.34
N ALA A 91 -16.22 -2.83 15.00
CA ALA A 91 -15.26 -2.27 14.04
C ALA A 91 -15.49 -2.75 12.60
N ALA A 92 -16.48 -3.64 12.39
CA ALA A 92 -16.71 -4.28 11.10
C ALA A 92 -17.20 -3.29 10.03
N THR A 93 -16.55 -3.31 8.86
CA THR A 93 -16.90 -2.55 7.66
C THR A 93 -17.38 -3.49 6.55
N GLU A 94 -17.71 -2.96 5.37
CA GLU A 94 -18.02 -3.80 4.21
C GLU A 94 -16.76 -4.56 3.74
N ASP A 95 -15.58 -3.92 3.76
CA ASP A 95 -14.34 -4.52 3.31
C ASP A 95 -13.83 -5.59 4.30
N THR A 96 -13.96 -5.40 5.60
CA THR A 96 -13.59 -6.44 6.58
C THR A 96 -14.52 -7.65 6.47
N LYS A 97 -15.83 -7.45 6.30
CA LYS A 97 -16.81 -8.54 6.06
C LYS A 97 -16.54 -9.28 4.75
N ARG A 98 -16.06 -8.57 3.72
CA ARG A 98 -15.62 -9.19 2.47
C ARG A 98 -14.41 -10.07 2.71
N LEU A 99 -13.42 -9.58 3.48
CA LEU A 99 -12.22 -10.32 3.84
C LEU A 99 -12.55 -11.62 4.59
N ASP A 100 -13.48 -11.60 5.55
CA ASP A 100 -13.90 -12.78 6.31
C ASP A 100 -14.38 -13.93 5.43
N ASN A 101 -14.89 -13.60 4.24
CA ASN A 101 -15.43 -14.58 3.28
C ASN A 101 -14.48 -14.84 2.10
N ASP A 102 -13.34 -14.16 2.01
CA ASP A 102 -12.36 -14.32 0.93
C ASP A 102 -11.26 -15.30 1.33
N THR A 103 -11.54 -16.58 1.13
CA THR A 103 -10.61 -17.67 1.49
C THR A 103 -9.26 -17.57 0.78
N ALA A 104 -9.22 -16.98 -0.42
CA ALA A 104 -7.97 -16.83 -1.16
C ALA A 104 -7.07 -15.74 -0.53
N VAL A 105 -7.65 -14.64 -0.06
CA VAL A 105 -6.90 -13.58 0.63
C VAL A 105 -6.50 -14.03 2.03
N LEU A 106 -7.38 -14.73 2.75
CA LEU A 106 -7.06 -15.31 4.05
C LEU A 106 -5.91 -16.34 3.95
N ASP A 107 -5.85 -17.11 2.86
CA ASP A 107 -4.72 -18.01 2.63
C ASP A 107 -3.42 -17.26 2.36
N LYS A 108 -3.44 -16.17 1.60
CA LYS A 108 -2.28 -15.28 1.43
C LYS A 108 -1.81 -14.70 2.77
N LEU A 109 -2.71 -14.29 3.65
CA LEU A 109 -2.38 -13.78 4.99
C LEU A 109 -1.71 -14.86 5.86
N LYS A 110 -2.13 -16.11 5.74
CA LYS A 110 -1.48 -17.25 6.46
C LYS A 110 -0.06 -17.53 5.97
N HIS A 111 0.25 -17.19 4.73
CA HIS A 111 1.49 -17.55 4.06
C HIS A 111 2.24 -16.32 3.54
N THR A 112 2.35 -15.27 4.34
CA THR A 112 3.08 -14.06 3.94
C THR A 112 4.55 -14.35 3.70
N HIS A 113 5.15 -13.60 2.77
CA HIS A 113 6.58 -13.67 2.53
C HIS A 113 7.36 -13.13 3.74
N LYS A 114 8.54 -13.70 3.98
CA LYS A 114 9.47 -13.08 4.92
C LYS A 114 10.08 -11.83 4.28
N LEU A 115 10.04 -10.72 4.99
CA LEU A 115 10.47 -9.42 4.46
C LEU A 115 11.92 -9.42 3.95
N ALA A 116 12.80 -10.20 4.60
CA ALA A 116 14.19 -10.36 4.18
C ALA A 116 14.37 -11.01 2.80
N ASP A 117 13.36 -11.74 2.30
CA ASP A 117 13.40 -12.44 1.02
C ASP A 117 12.73 -11.62 -0.12
N VAL A 118 12.22 -10.43 0.20
CA VAL A 118 11.54 -9.56 -0.76
C VAL A 118 12.54 -8.75 -1.58
N ASN A 119 12.33 -8.75 -2.91
CA ASN A 119 13.06 -7.88 -3.82
C ASN A 119 12.18 -6.70 -4.26
N GLN A 120 12.58 -5.45 -3.92
CA GLN A 120 11.87 -4.23 -4.32
C GLN A 120 11.65 -4.11 -5.84
N ALA A 121 12.58 -4.68 -6.66
CA ALA A 121 12.47 -4.59 -8.12
C ALA A 121 11.21 -5.28 -8.69
N ASP A 122 10.63 -6.23 -7.97
CA ASP A 122 9.46 -7.01 -8.40
C ASP A 122 8.13 -6.25 -8.22
N TYR A 123 8.15 -5.05 -7.62
CA TYR A 123 6.96 -4.29 -7.27
C TYR A 123 7.00 -2.86 -7.81
N ASP A 124 5.82 -2.29 -8.07
CA ASP A 124 5.64 -0.91 -8.50
C ASP A 124 5.48 0.06 -7.33
N ALA A 125 5.02 -0.42 -6.18
CA ALA A 125 4.81 0.37 -4.96
C ALA A 125 4.80 -0.53 -3.72
N VAL A 126 4.86 0.10 -2.53
CA VAL A 126 4.67 -0.57 -1.25
C VAL A 126 3.59 0.15 -0.41
N PHE A 127 2.78 -0.64 0.28
CA PHE A 127 1.74 -0.18 1.20
C PHE A 127 1.93 -0.81 2.57
N TYR A 128 1.88 0.01 3.61
CA TYR A 128 2.01 -0.40 5.01
C TYR A 128 0.68 -0.15 5.74
N PRO A 129 -0.16 -1.16 6.00
CA PRO A 129 -1.24 -1.08 6.97
C PRO A 129 -0.70 -0.84 8.37
N GLY A 130 -1.47 -0.17 9.21
CA GLY A 130 -1.07 0.08 10.60
C GLY A 130 -1.69 -0.93 11.58
N GLY A 131 -2.31 -0.44 12.61
CA GLY A 131 -2.45 -1.06 13.91
C GLY A 131 -1.25 -0.69 14.77
N HIS A 132 -1.22 -1.00 16.06
CA HIS A 132 -0.12 -0.56 16.92
C HIS A 132 1.20 -1.33 16.72
N GLY A 133 1.15 -2.58 16.24
CA GLY A 133 2.32 -3.44 16.06
C GLY A 133 3.53 -2.79 15.36
N PRO A 134 3.34 -2.01 14.27
CA PRO A 134 4.43 -1.32 13.55
C PRO A 134 5.33 -0.44 14.42
N LEU A 135 4.84 0.08 15.55
CA LEU A 135 5.63 0.89 16.47
C LEU A 135 6.78 0.10 17.12
N TRP A 136 6.63 -1.21 17.27
CA TRP A 136 7.63 -2.07 17.93
C TRP A 136 8.58 -2.75 16.95
N ASP A 137 8.08 -3.28 15.82
CA ASP A 137 8.92 -4.02 14.88
C ASP A 137 9.30 -3.21 13.65
N LEU A 138 8.35 -2.72 12.86
CA LEU A 138 8.64 -2.09 11.57
C LEU A 138 9.43 -0.78 11.68
N ALA A 139 9.33 -0.08 12.82
CA ALA A 139 10.11 1.11 13.11
C ALA A 139 11.63 0.85 13.20
N GLU A 140 12.02 -0.38 13.56
CA GLU A 140 13.42 -0.77 13.81
C GLU A 140 13.90 -1.91 12.88
N ASP A 141 13.00 -2.53 12.10
CA ASP A 141 13.36 -3.63 11.20
C ASP A 141 14.22 -3.13 10.04
N LYS A 142 15.45 -3.65 9.97
CA LYS A 142 16.43 -3.23 8.97
C LYS A 142 16.01 -3.55 7.53
N ASN A 143 15.24 -4.63 7.33
CA ASN A 143 14.77 -4.99 5.99
C ASN A 143 13.63 -4.06 5.56
N SER A 144 12.73 -3.68 6.50
CA SER A 144 11.69 -2.67 6.24
C SER A 144 12.30 -1.31 5.89
N ILE A 145 13.29 -0.85 6.67
CA ILE A 145 14.00 0.40 6.43
C ILE A 145 14.66 0.39 5.04
N ALA A 146 15.46 -0.64 4.75
CA ALA A 146 16.16 -0.77 3.46
C ALA A 146 15.17 -0.89 2.29
N LEU A 147 14.04 -1.57 2.50
CA LEU A 147 12.99 -1.71 1.48
C LEU A 147 12.37 -0.35 1.15
N ILE A 148 12.00 0.45 2.14
CA ILE A 148 11.43 1.80 1.93
C ILE A 148 12.45 2.71 1.23
N GLU A 149 13.71 2.68 1.68
CA GLU A 149 14.81 3.42 1.04
C GLU A 149 14.96 3.03 -0.43
N ALA A 150 14.89 1.73 -0.74
CA ALA A 150 14.99 1.22 -2.10
C ALA A 150 13.79 1.64 -2.97
N PHE A 151 12.55 1.55 -2.48
CA PHE A 151 11.37 2.01 -3.22
C PHE A 151 11.48 3.49 -3.54
N TYR A 152 11.73 4.31 -2.52
CA TYR A 152 11.77 5.76 -2.67
C TYR A 152 12.91 6.22 -3.59
N SER A 153 14.11 5.60 -3.48
CA SER A 153 15.27 5.92 -4.32
C SER A 153 15.13 5.44 -5.77
N ASN A 154 14.18 4.55 -6.06
CA ASN A 154 13.85 4.07 -7.41
C ASN A 154 12.54 4.69 -7.95
N ASP A 155 12.18 5.88 -7.45
CA ASP A 155 10.99 6.65 -7.89
C ASP A 155 9.68 5.85 -7.79
N LYS A 156 9.57 4.96 -6.79
CA LYS A 156 8.37 4.17 -6.54
C LYS A 156 7.61 4.66 -5.30
N PRO A 157 6.27 4.75 -5.37
CA PRO A 157 5.46 5.23 -4.24
C PRO A 157 5.58 4.35 -3.00
N VAL A 158 5.55 5.02 -1.85
CA VAL A 158 5.50 4.40 -0.52
C VAL A 158 4.30 4.95 0.25
N ALA A 159 3.40 4.06 0.69
CA ALA A 159 2.13 4.43 1.29
C ALA A 159 1.97 3.84 2.69
N PHE A 160 1.43 4.63 3.61
CA PHE A 160 1.29 4.30 5.03
C PHE A 160 -0.05 4.79 5.57
N VAL A 161 -0.57 4.12 6.60
CA VAL A 161 -1.78 4.57 7.31
C VAL A 161 -1.66 4.33 8.81
N CYS A 162 -2.29 5.21 9.61
CA CYS A 162 -2.41 5.08 11.06
C CYS A 162 -1.03 5.09 11.76
N HIS A 163 -0.63 3.98 12.40
CA HIS A 163 0.69 3.88 13.06
C HIS A 163 1.82 3.41 12.14
N SER A 164 1.51 2.93 10.93
CA SER A 164 2.57 2.41 10.05
C SER A 164 3.60 3.45 9.58
N PRO A 165 3.36 4.79 9.58
CA PRO A 165 4.43 5.76 9.37
C PRO A 165 5.57 5.67 10.38
N ALA A 166 5.42 4.89 11.48
CA ALA A 166 6.51 4.53 12.38
C ALA A 166 7.69 3.87 11.65
N ALA A 167 7.41 3.11 10.59
CA ALA A 167 8.44 2.51 9.74
C ALA A 167 9.38 3.55 9.08
N LEU A 168 8.95 4.82 9.00
CA LEU A 168 9.74 5.93 8.46
C LEU A 168 10.74 6.51 9.47
N LYS A 169 10.62 6.16 10.77
CA LYS A 169 11.38 6.76 11.87
C LYS A 169 12.91 6.75 11.62
N ASN A 170 13.42 5.67 11.08
CA ASN A 170 14.85 5.48 10.85
C ASN A 170 15.26 5.48 9.37
N VAL A 171 14.32 5.72 8.44
CA VAL A 171 14.58 5.71 7.00
C VAL A 171 15.35 6.96 6.57
N LYS A 172 16.43 6.75 5.81
CA LYS A 172 17.26 7.83 5.29
C LYS A 172 17.48 7.68 3.78
N VAL A 173 17.37 8.79 3.09
CA VAL A 173 17.70 8.89 1.67
C VAL A 173 18.78 9.96 1.51
N ASN A 174 19.88 9.63 0.84
CA ASN A 174 21.03 10.50 0.70
C ASN A 174 21.59 11.03 2.04
N GLY A 175 21.50 10.21 3.11
CA GLY A 175 22.02 10.54 4.44
C GLY A 175 21.11 11.38 5.33
N GLU A 176 19.98 11.87 4.80
CA GLU A 176 18.98 12.65 5.53
C GLU A 176 17.73 11.81 5.81
N PHE A 177 17.00 12.10 6.89
CA PHE A 177 15.73 11.45 7.13
C PHE A 177 14.77 11.67 5.96
N LEU A 178 14.15 10.62 5.45
CA LEU A 178 13.21 10.69 4.32
C LEU A 178 12.10 11.70 4.58
N VAL A 179 11.62 11.76 5.82
CA VAL A 179 10.52 12.65 6.23
C VAL A 179 10.91 14.12 6.39
N LYS A 180 12.21 14.46 6.39
CA LYS A 180 12.69 15.82 6.59
C LYS A 180 12.13 16.76 5.52
N GLY A 181 11.38 17.78 5.95
CA GLY A 181 10.72 18.76 5.08
C GLY A 181 9.50 18.23 4.33
N LYS A 182 9.12 16.95 4.51
CA LYS A 182 7.93 16.37 3.90
C LYS A 182 6.67 16.69 4.69
N LYS A 183 5.59 16.94 3.97
CA LYS A 183 4.24 16.99 4.53
C LYS A 183 3.73 15.56 4.71
N LEU A 184 3.27 15.25 5.90
CA LEU A 184 2.73 13.94 6.20
C LEU A 184 1.74 13.97 7.37
N THR A 185 1.07 12.85 7.58
CA THR A 185 0.20 12.57 8.71
C THR A 185 0.41 11.14 9.19
N GLY A 186 -0.22 10.77 10.28
CA GLY A 186 -0.27 9.46 10.87
C GLY A 186 -1.17 9.51 12.09
N PHE A 187 -1.22 8.44 12.89
CA PHE A 187 -2.01 8.41 14.11
C PHE A 187 -1.53 9.50 15.07
N SER A 188 -2.45 10.36 15.49
CA SER A 188 -2.10 11.58 16.21
C SER A 188 -1.98 11.36 17.73
N ASN A 189 -1.28 12.27 18.40
CA ASN A 189 -1.18 12.25 19.87
C ASN A 189 -2.54 12.32 20.55
N SER A 190 -3.50 13.08 19.99
CA SER A 190 -4.86 13.16 20.51
C SER A 190 -5.63 11.84 20.37
N GLU A 191 -5.46 11.14 19.26
CA GLU A 191 -6.05 9.82 19.03
C GLU A 191 -5.39 8.78 19.95
N GLU A 192 -4.06 8.84 20.17
CA GLU A 192 -3.33 7.96 21.09
C GLU A 192 -3.79 8.16 22.56
N GLU A 193 -4.05 9.41 22.95
CA GLU A 193 -4.62 9.72 24.26
C GLU A 193 -6.05 9.20 24.38
N ALA A 194 -6.86 9.37 23.32
CA ALA A 194 -8.25 8.91 23.31
C ALA A 194 -8.39 7.39 23.47
N VAL A 195 -7.44 6.61 22.95
CA VAL A 195 -7.39 5.15 23.15
C VAL A 195 -6.67 4.74 24.44
N GLY A 196 -6.11 5.71 25.20
CA GLY A 196 -5.46 5.47 26.49
C GLY A 196 -4.07 4.86 26.42
N LEU A 197 -3.39 4.92 25.28
CA LEU A 197 -2.12 4.23 25.04
C LEU A 197 -0.88 5.14 25.01
N THR A 198 -1.03 6.45 25.28
CA THR A 198 0.08 7.44 25.31
C THR A 198 1.27 7.00 26.16
N LYS A 199 1.06 6.25 27.24
CA LYS A 199 2.11 5.76 28.15
C LYS A 199 2.49 4.30 27.89
N VAL A 200 1.87 3.65 26.93
CA VAL A 200 2.06 2.23 26.58
C VAL A 200 2.95 2.10 25.36
N VAL A 201 2.70 2.93 24.34
CA VAL A 201 3.48 2.91 23.10
C VAL A 201 4.95 3.27 23.34
N PRO A 202 5.90 2.68 22.59
CA PRO A 202 7.33 2.91 22.81
C PRO A 202 7.76 4.35 22.51
N PHE A 203 6.99 5.04 21.68
CA PHE A 203 7.12 6.47 21.35
C PHE A 203 5.81 6.98 20.75
N LEU A 204 5.57 8.28 20.87
CA LEU A 204 4.47 8.94 20.18
C LEU A 204 4.86 9.16 18.70
N LEU A 205 4.03 8.66 17.78
CA LEU A 205 4.31 8.71 16.35
C LEU A 205 4.43 10.14 15.83
N GLU A 206 3.46 11.00 16.16
CA GLU A 206 3.45 12.42 15.78
C GLU A 206 4.75 13.12 16.19
N ASP A 207 5.19 12.92 17.44
CA ASP A 207 6.41 13.52 17.98
C ASP A 207 7.67 12.99 17.26
N ALA A 208 7.75 11.70 17.03
CA ALA A 208 8.90 11.09 16.36
C ALA A 208 9.08 11.56 14.92
N LEU A 209 7.99 11.71 14.18
CA LEU A 209 8.03 12.21 12.81
C LEU A 209 8.42 13.70 12.77
N GLN A 210 7.87 14.51 13.68
CA GLN A 210 8.25 15.93 13.82
C GLN A 210 9.71 16.10 14.23
N ALA A 211 10.21 15.29 15.16
CA ALA A 211 11.61 15.30 15.59
C ALA A 211 12.58 14.99 14.42
N ASN A 212 12.16 14.19 13.45
CA ASN A 212 12.89 13.90 12.23
C ASN A 212 12.73 14.97 11.13
N GLY A 213 12.06 16.09 11.45
CA GLY A 213 11.92 17.25 10.57
C GLY A 213 10.73 17.20 9.63
N ALA A 214 9.73 16.35 9.87
CA ALA A 214 8.50 16.33 9.08
C ALA A 214 7.62 17.56 9.36
N THR A 215 6.90 18.01 8.34
CA THR A 215 5.78 18.95 8.47
C THR A 215 4.52 18.13 8.70
N TYR A 216 4.31 17.73 9.95
CA TYR A 216 3.17 16.92 10.33
C TYR A 216 1.89 17.77 10.38
N SER A 217 0.77 17.20 9.91
CA SER A 217 -0.54 17.81 10.07
C SER A 217 -1.61 16.76 10.30
N LYS A 218 -2.68 17.16 10.96
CA LYS A 218 -3.85 16.34 11.28
C LYS A 218 -5.12 17.17 11.19
N ILE A 219 -6.25 16.47 11.12
CA ILE A 219 -7.58 17.05 11.31
C ILE A 219 -8.22 16.45 12.56
N GLY A 220 -9.52 16.68 12.79
CA GLY A 220 -10.22 16.09 13.95
C GLY A 220 -10.03 14.58 14.03
N ASP A 221 -9.97 14.07 15.28
CA ASP A 221 -9.77 12.64 15.55
C ASP A 221 -10.82 11.79 14.82
N TRP A 222 -10.38 10.63 14.32
CA TRP A 222 -11.20 9.65 13.60
C TRP A 222 -11.78 10.14 12.26
N GLN A 223 -11.43 11.35 11.81
CA GLN A 223 -11.82 11.84 10.49
C GLN A 223 -10.86 11.32 9.41
N PRO A 224 -11.37 10.97 8.21
CA PRO A 224 -10.53 10.51 7.13
C PRO A 224 -9.64 11.64 6.59
N TYR A 225 -8.33 11.48 6.71
CA TYR A 225 -7.35 12.46 6.25
C TYR A 225 -6.11 11.77 5.68
N ALA A 226 -5.73 12.11 4.45
CA ALA A 226 -4.56 11.57 3.78
C ALA A 226 -3.79 12.64 3.03
N ILE A 227 -2.47 12.62 3.15
CA ILE A 227 -1.52 13.52 2.49
C ILE A 227 -0.70 12.75 1.47
N GLU A 228 -0.37 13.45 0.39
CA GLU A 228 0.58 13.04 -0.63
C GLU A 228 1.64 14.14 -0.78
N ASP A 229 2.92 13.77 -0.62
CA ASP A 229 4.06 14.66 -0.84
C ASP A 229 5.08 13.92 -1.72
N GLY A 230 4.98 14.13 -3.02
CA GLY A 230 5.74 13.38 -4.02
C GLY A 230 5.37 11.90 -3.96
N LEU A 231 6.34 11.03 -3.70
CA LEU A 231 6.15 9.58 -3.63
C LEU A 231 5.66 9.09 -2.27
N LEU A 232 5.62 9.96 -1.26
CA LEU A 232 5.17 9.61 0.08
C LEU A 232 3.68 9.88 0.22
N ILE A 233 2.92 8.83 0.60
CA ILE A 233 1.48 8.91 0.86
C ILE A 233 1.24 8.46 2.30
N THR A 234 0.54 9.26 3.10
CA THR A 234 0.23 8.92 4.48
C THR A 234 -1.22 9.22 4.83
N GLY A 235 -1.83 8.36 5.65
CA GLY A 235 -3.17 8.52 6.21
C GLY A 235 -3.16 8.57 7.73
N GLN A 236 -4.06 9.36 8.33
CA GLN A 236 -4.03 9.65 9.76
C GLN A 236 -4.45 8.44 10.62
N ASN A 237 -5.49 7.72 10.24
CA ASN A 237 -6.19 6.74 11.08
C ASN A 237 -6.90 5.68 10.21
N PRO A 238 -7.59 4.68 10.78
CA PRO A 238 -8.29 3.65 10.01
C PRO A 238 -9.28 4.20 8.97
N ALA A 239 -9.98 5.29 9.27
CA ALA A 239 -10.92 5.92 8.33
C ALA A 239 -10.24 6.49 7.07
N SER A 240 -8.92 6.66 7.11
CA SER A 240 -8.11 7.19 6.00
C SER A 240 -7.67 6.11 5.01
N SER A 241 -7.88 4.84 5.31
CA SER A 241 -7.28 3.70 4.58
C SER A 241 -7.61 3.71 3.10
N LYS A 242 -8.87 3.89 2.75
CA LYS A 242 -9.33 3.97 1.36
C LYS A 242 -8.73 5.17 0.62
N LEU A 243 -8.68 6.36 1.26
CA LEU A 243 -8.10 7.56 0.66
C LEU A 243 -6.61 7.38 0.31
N VAL A 244 -5.86 6.65 1.15
CA VAL A 244 -4.44 6.34 0.88
C VAL A 244 -4.33 5.43 -0.35
N ALA A 245 -5.19 4.41 -0.46
CA ALA A 245 -5.23 3.51 -1.61
C ALA A 245 -5.61 4.24 -2.91
N GLU A 246 -6.61 5.13 -2.87
CA GLU A 246 -7.01 5.96 -4.02
C GLU A 246 -5.86 6.85 -4.50
N LYS A 247 -5.11 7.47 -3.58
CA LYS A 247 -3.91 8.25 -3.92
C LYS A 247 -2.83 7.37 -4.55
N LEU A 248 -2.61 6.17 -4.02
CA LEU A 248 -1.67 5.21 -4.57
C LEU A 248 -2.07 4.77 -5.99
N LEU A 249 -3.36 4.47 -6.24
CA LEU A 249 -3.88 4.19 -7.57
C LEU A 249 -3.60 5.32 -8.57
N ASN A 250 -3.75 6.57 -8.12
CA ASN A 250 -3.45 7.73 -8.95
C ASN A 250 -1.98 7.76 -9.36
N GLN A 251 -1.06 7.50 -8.44
CA GLN A 251 0.38 7.44 -8.73
C GLN A 251 0.74 6.26 -9.63
N LEU A 252 0.06 5.15 -9.50
CA LEU A 252 0.21 3.98 -10.38
C LEU A 252 -0.42 4.18 -11.78
N ASN A 253 -1.04 5.34 -12.04
CA ASN A 253 -1.77 5.67 -13.28
C ASN A 253 -2.93 4.71 -13.59
N LEU A 254 -3.61 4.24 -12.56
CA LEU A 254 -4.78 3.36 -12.63
C LEU A 254 -6.07 4.12 -12.25
N LYS A 255 -6.21 5.34 -12.77
CA LYS A 255 -7.41 6.18 -12.56
C LYS A 255 -8.68 5.51 -13.09
N ASN A 256 -9.80 5.82 -12.42
CA ASN A 256 -11.15 5.47 -12.86
C ASN A 256 -11.53 6.13 -14.19
#